data_ffd4c40b3aabd8fe30518b0a36250388
#
_entry.id   ffd4c40b3aabd8fe30518b0a36250388
#
_cell.length_a   1.000
_cell.length_b   1.000
_cell.length_c   1.000
_cell.angle_alpha   90.00
_cell.angle_beta   90.00
_cell.angle_gamma   90.00
#
_symmetry.space_group_name_H-M   'P 1'
#
loop_
_entity.id
_entity.type
_entity.pdbx_description
1 polymer ?
#
loop_
_entity_poly.entity_id
_entity_poly.type
_entity_poly.pdbx_seq_one_letter_code
_entity_poly.pdbx_strand_id
1 'polypeptide(L)'
;MSDTVRGPVTAALRRIRRDSGVPLAFGGVVWGPRSLRLEHFVGRTVGALNGVSVDAGHGLGGKVVAVHRPMVVDDYLKTPRITHRYNTVIEREGLRAMAAAPVIVDRKPVAVLYGALRTTDPIGGRTLDVLAMEARAVEQEIVAARVRLEARSESAGVDGDRLAQAYARLRLFVAHSDDAGLAAELDRLTAEFTSEATSSVDLPALTGREHDVLALAALGHSNARIADQLGITVHTTKGYLKSAMRKLGATTRLEAVITARRAGLMP
;
A
#
# COMPACT_ATOMS: atom_id res chain seq x y z
N MET A 1 -3.98 1.06 -1.06
CA MET A 1 -5.02 1.01 0.00
C MET A 1 -6.21 0.10 -0.34
N SER A 2 -6.66 -0.01 -1.59
CA SER A 2 -7.83 -0.86 -1.92
C SER A 2 -7.61 -2.36 -1.69
N ASP A 3 -6.45 -2.93 -2.01
CA ASP A 3 -6.20 -4.38 -1.85
C ASP A 3 -6.12 -4.84 -0.40
N THR A 4 -5.59 -4.01 0.49
CA THR A 4 -5.48 -4.33 1.93
C THR A 4 -6.84 -4.46 2.63
N VAL A 5 -7.89 -3.84 2.08
CA VAL A 5 -9.25 -3.85 2.66
C VAL A 5 -10.14 -4.95 2.03
N ARG A 6 -9.95 -5.26 0.75
CA ARG A 6 -10.83 -6.17 -0.02
C ARG A 6 -10.82 -7.61 0.50
N GLY A 7 -9.64 -8.17 0.77
CA GLY A 7 -9.49 -9.53 1.30
C GLY A 7 -10.23 -9.72 2.64
N PRO A 8 -9.89 -8.94 3.66
CA PRO A 8 -10.55 -8.95 4.96
C PRO A 8 -12.07 -8.78 4.91
N VAL A 9 -12.56 -7.84 4.09
CA VAL A 9 -14.01 -7.63 3.90
C VAL A 9 -14.68 -8.88 3.35
N THR A 10 -14.13 -9.49 2.30
CA THR A 10 -14.74 -10.70 1.70
C THR A 10 -14.74 -11.87 2.68
N ALA A 11 -13.69 -12.05 3.48
CA ALA A 11 -13.62 -13.09 4.51
C ALA A 11 -14.68 -12.85 5.60
N ALA A 12 -14.81 -11.61 6.08
CA ALA A 12 -15.83 -11.24 7.07
C ALA A 12 -17.25 -11.50 6.56
N LEU A 13 -17.57 -11.18 5.31
CA LEU A 13 -18.90 -11.43 4.73
C LEU A 13 -19.25 -12.94 4.69
N ARG A 14 -18.27 -13.82 4.47
CA ARG A 14 -18.48 -15.27 4.55
C ARG A 14 -18.84 -15.70 5.98
N ARG A 15 -18.15 -15.15 7.00
CA ARG A 15 -18.42 -15.42 8.41
C ARG A 15 -19.79 -14.85 8.82
N ILE A 16 -20.10 -13.61 8.45
CA ILE A 16 -21.41 -13.00 8.70
C ILE A 16 -22.52 -13.90 8.18
N ARG A 17 -22.45 -14.33 6.93
CA ARG A 17 -23.49 -15.18 6.35
C ARG A 17 -23.62 -16.53 7.09
N ARG A 18 -22.51 -17.17 7.45
CA ARG A 18 -22.50 -18.44 8.17
C ARG A 18 -23.12 -18.30 9.58
N ASP A 19 -22.71 -17.25 10.31
CA ASP A 19 -22.97 -17.15 11.74
C ASP A 19 -24.30 -16.43 12.06
N SER A 20 -24.81 -15.59 11.15
CA SER A 20 -26.12 -14.95 11.25
C SER A 20 -27.23 -15.64 10.45
N GLY A 21 -26.87 -16.49 9.48
CA GLY A 21 -27.85 -17.17 8.62
C GLY A 21 -28.52 -16.28 7.57
N VAL A 22 -28.09 -15.03 7.39
CA VAL A 22 -28.68 -14.15 6.36
C VAL A 22 -28.46 -14.73 4.96
N PRO A 23 -29.47 -14.68 4.06
CA PRO A 23 -29.35 -15.20 2.69
C PRO A 23 -28.33 -14.42 1.84
N LEU A 24 -28.11 -13.14 2.16
CA LEU A 24 -27.14 -12.30 1.48
C LEU A 24 -26.35 -11.46 2.51
N ALA A 25 -25.03 -11.60 2.51
CA ALA A 25 -24.10 -10.66 3.12
C ALA A 25 -23.34 -9.94 2.01
N PHE A 26 -23.21 -8.63 2.10
CA PHE A 26 -22.48 -7.84 1.11
C PHE A 26 -21.75 -6.68 1.78
N GLY A 27 -20.85 -6.04 1.04
CA GLY A 27 -20.09 -4.95 1.57
C GLY A 27 -19.57 -4.03 0.48
N GLY A 28 -19.13 -2.88 0.93
CA GLY A 28 -18.50 -1.89 0.08
C GLY A 28 -17.32 -1.25 0.77
N VAL A 29 -16.41 -0.73 -0.05
CA VAL A 29 -15.25 0.03 0.39
C VAL A 29 -15.53 1.51 0.22
N VAL A 30 -15.14 2.32 1.21
CA VAL A 30 -15.27 3.77 1.12
C VAL A 30 -14.21 4.29 0.15
N TRP A 31 -14.68 4.98 -0.87
CA TRP A 31 -13.86 5.57 -1.91
C TRP A 31 -13.96 7.10 -1.85
N GLY A 32 -12.81 7.77 -1.69
CA GLY A 32 -12.80 9.22 -1.49
C GLY A 32 -13.47 9.65 -0.18
N PRO A 33 -13.79 10.94 -0.02
CA PRO A 33 -14.28 11.46 1.25
C PRO A 33 -15.75 11.14 1.55
N ARG A 34 -16.55 10.73 0.57
CA ARG A 34 -18.02 10.67 0.71
C ARG A 34 -18.74 9.57 -0.06
N SER A 35 -18.05 8.63 -0.69
CA SER A 35 -18.70 7.58 -1.49
C SER A 35 -18.32 6.19 -1.00
N LEU A 36 -19.30 5.30 -0.90
CA LEU A 36 -19.16 3.88 -0.61
C LEU A 36 -19.50 3.10 -1.88
N ARG A 37 -18.59 2.27 -2.38
CA ARG A 37 -18.83 1.43 -3.56
C ARG A 37 -19.08 -0.01 -3.15
N LEU A 38 -20.22 -0.55 -3.55
CA LEU A 38 -20.61 -1.94 -3.26
C LEU A 38 -19.97 -2.88 -4.28
N GLU A 39 -19.06 -3.76 -3.81
CA GLU A 39 -18.26 -4.62 -4.70
C GLU A 39 -18.16 -6.07 -4.20
N HIS A 40 -18.54 -6.34 -2.94
CA HIS A 40 -18.34 -7.64 -2.30
C HIS A 40 -19.67 -8.26 -1.94
N PHE A 41 -19.93 -9.49 -2.44
CA PHE A 41 -21.21 -10.18 -2.24
C PHE A 41 -20.96 -11.65 -1.89
N VAL A 42 -21.64 -12.14 -0.87
CA VAL A 42 -21.63 -13.55 -0.45
C VAL A 42 -23.06 -14.01 -0.22
N GLY A 43 -23.51 -14.95 -1.00
CA GLY A 43 -24.87 -15.47 -0.96
C GLY A 43 -25.64 -15.20 -2.24
N ARG A 44 -26.98 -15.27 -2.15
CA ARG A 44 -27.87 -15.18 -3.30
C ARG A 44 -28.09 -13.72 -3.70
N THR A 45 -27.61 -13.32 -4.86
CA THR A 45 -27.78 -11.98 -5.44
C THR A 45 -28.24 -12.07 -6.89
N VAL A 46 -29.00 -11.09 -7.36
CA VAL A 46 -29.30 -10.89 -8.79
C VAL A 46 -28.33 -9.88 -9.45
N GLY A 47 -27.39 -9.34 -8.68
CA GLY A 47 -26.35 -8.44 -9.17
C GLY A 47 -26.76 -6.98 -9.30
N ALA A 48 -27.95 -6.62 -8.87
CA ALA A 48 -28.45 -5.24 -9.01
C ALA A 48 -27.63 -4.22 -8.20
N LEU A 49 -27.03 -4.63 -7.09
CA LEU A 49 -26.22 -3.78 -6.21
C LEU A 49 -24.74 -3.69 -6.63
N ASN A 50 -24.29 -4.54 -7.55
CA ASN A 50 -22.86 -4.59 -7.90
C ASN A 50 -22.40 -3.30 -8.57
N GLY A 51 -21.33 -2.69 -8.06
CA GLY A 51 -20.78 -1.43 -8.57
C GLY A 51 -21.57 -0.18 -8.19
N VAL A 52 -22.66 -0.31 -7.44
CA VAL A 52 -23.45 0.84 -6.98
C VAL A 52 -22.61 1.70 -6.04
N SER A 53 -22.58 3.01 -6.33
CA SER A 53 -21.98 4.01 -5.45
C SER A 53 -23.04 4.63 -4.56
N VAL A 54 -22.78 4.61 -3.25
CA VAL A 54 -23.68 5.13 -2.22
C VAL A 54 -23.04 6.36 -1.60
N ASP A 55 -23.71 7.51 -1.67
CA ASP A 55 -23.22 8.75 -1.10
C ASP A 55 -23.40 8.78 0.42
N ALA A 56 -22.45 9.35 1.15
CA ALA A 56 -22.55 9.52 2.60
C ALA A 56 -23.83 10.28 2.99
N GLY A 57 -24.54 9.76 4.00
CA GLY A 57 -25.84 10.28 4.44
C GLY A 57 -27.05 9.72 3.69
N HIS A 58 -26.86 9.04 2.56
CA HIS A 58 -27.95 8.51 1.75
C HIS A 58 -28.07 6.98 1.84
N GLY A 59 -29.32 6.49 1.89
CA GLY A 59 -29.61 5.08 2.11
C GLY A 59 -29.07 4.58 3.46
N LEU A 60 -29.12 3.27 3.68
CA LEU A 60 -28.62 2.68 4.93
C LEU A 60 -27.10 2.81 5.07
N GLY A 61 -26.36 2.45 4.03
CA GLY A 61 -24.89 2.48 4.07
C GLY A 61 -24.32 3.86 4.19
N GLY A 62 -24.80 4.82 3.40
CA GLY A 62 -24.38 6.20 3.51
C GLY A 62 -24.70 6.82 4.87
N LYS A 63 -25.84 6.44 5.48
CA LYS A 63 -26.18 6.85 6.83
C LYS A 63 -25.21 6.26 7.86
N VAL A 64 -24.88 4.96 7.76
CA VAL A 64 -23.90 4.29 8.61
C VAL A 64 -22.51 4.94 8.49
N VAL A 65 -22.09 5.29 7.28
CA VAL A 65 -20.85 6.06 7.06
C VAL A 65 -20.88 7.42 7.75
N ALA A 66 -22.01 8.12 7.70
CA ALA A 66 -22.14 9.46 8.27
C ALA A 66 -22.19 9.44 9.81
N VAL A 67 -22.86 8.43 10.43
CA VAL A 67 -23.05 8.38 11.89
C VAL A 67 -22.01 7.54 12.62
N HIS A 68 -21.19 6.77 11.89
CA HIS A 68 -20.14 5.88 12.42
C HIS A 68 -20.70 4.82 13.40
N ARG A 69 -21.93 4.36 13.21
CA ARG A 69 -22.59 3.38 14.08
C ARG A 69 -23.36 2.34 13.29
N PRO A 70 -23.46 1.10 13.78
CA PRO A 70 -24.31 0.08 13.18
C PRO A 70 -25.77 0.52 13.18
N MET A 71 -26.51 0.12 12.14
CA MET A 71 -27.94 0.41 11.99
C MET A 71 -28.69 -0.78 11.45
N VAL A 72 -29.96 -0.88 11.82
CA VAL A 72 -30.93 -1.87 11.33
C VAL A 72 -32.15 -1.16 10.77
N VAL A 73 -32.70 -1.69 9.70
CA VAL A 73 -34.01 -1.33 9.13
C VAL A 73 -34.78 -2.61 8.82
N ASP A 74 -36.01 -2.71 9.30
CA ASP A 74 -36.87 -3.89 9.09
C ASP A 74 -37.56 -3.86 7.73
N ASP A 75 -37.78 -2.67 7.17
CA ASP A 75 -38.24 -2.48 5.80
C ASP A 75 -37.52 -1.27 5.20
N TYR A 76 -36.53 -1.55 4.35
CA TYR A 76 -35.73 -0.50 3.70
C TYR A 76 -36.58 0.48 2.90
N LEU A 77 -37.62 -0.02 2.25
CA LEU A 77 -38.47 0.77 1.34
C LEU A 77 -39.45 1.71 2.05
N LYS A 78 -39.72 1.45 3.34
CA LYS A 78 -40.72 2.20 4.11
C LYS A 78 -40.16 2.96 5.30
N THR A 79 -38.97 2.63 5.77
CA THR A 79 -38.40 3.24 6.99
C THR A 79 -38.14 4.74 6.81
N PRO A 80 -38.59 5.62 7.72
CA PRO A 80 -38.28 7.05 7.65
C PRO A 80 -36.85 7.39 8.12
N ARG A 81 -36.09 6.39 8.57
CA ARG A 81 -34.76 6.58 9.19
C ARG A 81 -33.64 6.84 8.21
N ILE A 82 -33.89 6.58 6.92
CA ILE A 82 -32.89 6.72 5.82
C ILE A 82 -33.53 7.44 4.64
N THR A 83 -32.72 7.90 3.70
CA THR A 83 -33.24 8.40 2.41
C THR A 83 -33.49 7.24 1.46
N HIS A 84 -34.43 7.41 0.54
CA HIS A 84 -34.90 6.36 -0.38
C HIS A 84 -34.32 6.46 -1.79
N ARG A 85 -33.16 7.10 -1.94
CA ARG A 85 -32.51 7.33 -3.23
C ARG A 85 -32.18 6.04 -3.98
N TYR A 86 -32.00 4.95 -3.28
CA TYR A 86 -31.57 3.65 -3.85
C TYR A 86 -32.69 2.61 -3.88
N ASN A 87 -33.95 3.00 -3.69
CA ASN A 87 -35.08 2.06 -3.63
C ASN A 87 -35.17 1.16 -4.87
N THR A 88 -35.03 1.72 -6.08
CA THR A 88 -35.11 0.96 -7.34
C THR A 88 -34.10 -0.19 -7.38
N VAL A 89 -32.87 0.05 -6.88
CA VAL A 89 -31.82 -0.97 -6.88
C VAL A 89 -32.09 -2.02 -5.81
N ILE A 90 -32.56 -1.61 -4.63
CA ILE A 90 -32.94 -2.50 -3.50
C ILE A 90 -34.14 -3.38 -3.88
N GLU A 91 -35.15 -2.81 -4.53
CA GLU A 91 -36.30 -3.56 -5.04
C GLU A 91 -35.91 -4.59 -6.09
N ARG A 92 -35.06 -4.22 -7.05
CA ARG A 92 -34.52 -5.15 -8.05
C ARG A 92 -33.73 -6.29 -7.44
N GLU A 93 -32.97 -6.03 -6.36
CA GLU A 93 -32.29 -7.07 -5.60
C GLU A 93 -33.25 -7.89 -4.74
N GLY A 94 -34.47 -7.40 -4.51
CA GLY A 94 -35.52 -8.03 -3.72
C GLY A 94 -35.25 -7.97 -2.21
N LEU A 95 -34.54 -6.95 -1.72
CA LEU A 95 -34.18 -6.82 -0.31
C LEU A 95 -35.23 -5.98 0.45
N ARG A 96 -35.44 -6.35 1.72
CA ARG A 96 -36.36 -5.67 2.62
C ARG A 96 -35.71 -5.31 3.94
N ALA A 97 -35.53 -6.26 4.84
CA ALA A 97 -34.85 -6.01 6.10
C ALA A 97 -33.32 -6.04 5.93
N MET A 98 -32.63 -5.08 6.52
CA MET A 98 -31.18 -4.92 6.37
C MET A 98 -30.54 -4.41 7.65
N ALA A 99 -29.37 -4.96 7.96
CA ALA A 99 -28.46 -4.43 8.97
C ALA A 99 -27.15 -4.03 8.32
N ALA A 100 -26.50 -2.99 8.82
CA ALA A 100 -25.20 -2.54 8.34
C ALA A 100 -24.31 -2.08 9.49
N ALA A 101 -23.03 -2.37 9.41
CA ALA A 101 -22.02 -1.97 10.37
C ALA A 101 -20.81 -1.34 9.64
N PRO A 102 -20.28 -0.19 10.11
CA PRO A 102 -19.09 0.42 9.56
C PRO A 102 -17.83 -0.30 10.05
N VAL A 103 -16.83 -0.40 9.21
CA VAL A 103 -15.44 -0.72 9.54
C VAL A 103 -14.71 0.60 9.69
N ILE A 104 -14.16 0.89 10.88
CA ILE A 104 -13.58 2.19 11.22
C ILE A 104 -12.09 2.04 11.52
N VAL A 105 -11.23 2.68 10.72
CA VAL A 105 -9.79 2.74 10.95
C VAL A 105 -9.39 4.21 11.08
N ASP A 106 -8.61 4.55 12.10
CA ASP A 106 -8.17 5.94 12.37
C ASP A 106 -9.35 6.93 12.44
N ARG A 107 -10.44 6.52 13.09
CA ARG A 107 -11.71 7.30 13.24
C ARG A 107 -12.43 7.57 11.91
N LYS A 108 -12.05 6.93 10.82
CA LYS A 108 -12.67 7.08 9.50
C LYS A 108 -13.29 5.76 9.06
N PRO A 109 -14.52 5.75 8.54
CA PRO A 109 -15.09 4.57 7.93
C PRO A 109 -14.33 4.24 6.64
N VAL A 110 -13.84 3.00 6.54
CA VAL A 110 -13.10 2.49 5.37
C VAL A 110 -13.91 1.48 4.58
N ALA A 111 -14.90 0.84 5.22
CA ALA A 111 -15.83 -0.08 4.58
C ALA A 111 -17.16 -0.13 5.34
N VAL A 112 -18.17 -0.73 4.74
CA VAL A 112 -19.45 -1.08 5.40
C VAL A 112 -19.78 -2.51 5.08
N LEU A 113 -20.15 -3.28 6.12
CA LEU A 113 -20.60 -4.66 6.03
C LEU A 113 -22.12 -4.70 6.21
N TYR A 114 -22.82 -5.55 5.44
CA TYR A 114 -24.26 -5.67 5.44
C TYR A 114 -24.70 -7.13 5.59
N GLY A 115 -25.80 -7.33 6.30
CA GLY A 115 -26.62 -8.52 6.25
C GLY A 115 -28.03 -8.15 5.81
N ALA A 116 -28.64 -8.91 4.91
CA ALA A 116 -29.93 -8.57 4.35
C ALA A 116 -30.85 -9.77 4.19
N LEU A 117 -32.16 -9.52 4.41
CA LEU A 117 -33.26 -10.44 4.19
C LEU A 117 -34.14 -9.95 3.03
N ARG A 118 -34.83 -10.90 2.39
CA ARG A 118 -35.84 -10.61 1.34
C ARG A 118 -37.23 -10.46 1.90
N THR A 119 -37.39 -10.62 3.19
CA THR A 119 -38.63 -10.45 3.95
C THR A 119 -38.52 -9.23 4.85
N THR A 120 -39.63 -8.81 5.42
CA THR A 120 -39.72 -7.77 6.44
C THR A 120 -39.57 -8.32 7.86
N ASP A 121 -39.16 -9.57 7.99
CA ASP A 121 -38.89 -10.15 9.30
C ASP A 121 -37.78 -9.34 9.99
N PRO A 122 -37.89 -9.06 11.29
CA PRO A 122 -36.89 -8.29 12.01
C PRO A 122 -35.53 -8.97 11.92
N ILE A 123 -34.52 -8.23 11.51
CA ILE A 123 -33.14 -8.70 11.66
C ILE A 123 -32.79 -8.69 13.14
N GLY A 124 -32.68 -9.89 13.73
CA GLY A 124 -32.43 -10.07 15.15
C GLY A 124 -31.13 -9.41 15.61
N GLY A 125 -31.08 -9.08 16.91
CA GLY A 125 -29.89 -8.50 17.55
C GLY A 125 -28.63 -9.31 17.31
N ARG A 126 -28.72 -10.64 17.23
CA ARG A 126 -27.60 -11.53 16.89
C ARG A 126 -26.94 -11.18 15.55
N THR A 127 -27.70 -10.82 14.51
CA THR A 127 -27.11 -10.43 13.21
C THR A 127 -26.34 -9.12 13.33
N LEU A 128 -26.88 -8.16 14.10
CA LEU A 128 -26.19 -6.90 14.34
C LEU A 128 -24.90 -7.10 15.14
N ASP A 129 -24.95 -7.97 16.16
CA ASP A 129 -23.77 -8.31 16.97
C ASP A 129 -22.68 -8.99 16.12
N VAL A 130 -23.05 -9.94 15.26
CA VAL A 130 -22.14 -10.58 14.32
C VAL A 130 -21.52 -9.56 13.36
N LEU A 131 -22.32 -8.65 12.79
CA LEU A 131 -21.83 -7.59 11.93
C LEU A 131 -20.86 -6.67 12.65
N ALA A 132 -21.16 -6.27 13.88
CA ALA A 132 -20.30 -5.39 14.68
C ALA A 132 -18.98 -6.10 15.07
N MET A 133 -19.06 -7.36 15.43
CA MET A 133 -17.88 -8.20 15.74
C MET A 133 -16.97 -8.36 14.52
N GLU A 134 -17.55 -8.69 13.38
CA GLU A 134 -16.78 -8.86 12.13
C GLU A 134 -16.21 -7.54 11.62
N ALA A 135 -16.90 -6.43 11.79
CA ALA A 135 -16.37 -5.10 11.48
C ALA A 135 -15.11 -4.80 12.30
N ARG A 136 -15.14 -5.07 13.61
CA ARG A 136 -13.95 -4.92 14.47
C ARG A 136 -12.81 -5.86 14.10
N ALA A 137 -13.12 -7.10 13.71
CA ALA A 137 -12.09 -8.05 13.25
C ALA A 137 -11.39 -7.52 11.99
N VAL A 138 -12.15 -6.98 11.03
CA VAL A 138 -11.60 -6.34 9.82
C VAL A 138 -10.74 -5.12 10.17
N GLU A 139 -11.19 -4.27 11.11
CA GLU A 139 -10.41 -3.13 11.61
C GLU A 139 -9.05 -3.57 12.13
N GLN A 140 -9.03 -4.58 13.00
CA GLN A 140 -7.79 -5.14 13.58
C GLN A 140 -6.86 -5.73 12.50
N GLU A 141 -7.42 -6.44 11.52
CA GLU A 141 -6.66 -7.03 10.43
C GLU A 141 -6.00 -5.98 9.54
N ILE A 142 -6.73 -4.89 9.22
CA ILE A 142 -6.20 -3.76 8.44
C ILE A 142 -5.07 -3.05 9.20
N VAL A 143 -5.26 -2.78 10.50
CA VAL A 143 -4.23 -2.13 11.34
C VAL A 143 -3.00 -3.01 11.44
N ALA A 144 -3.17 -4.32 11.71
CA ALA A 144 -2.07 -5.26 11.79
C ALA A 144 -1.29 -5.39 10.46
N ALA A 145 -1.99 -5.38 9.32
CA ALA A 145 -1.35 -5.40 8.00
C ALA A 145 -0.53 -4.13 7.75
N ARG A 146 -1.02 -2.97 8.16
CA ARG A 146 -0.29 -1.70 8.06
C ARG A 146 0.99 -1.70 8.90
N VAL A 147 0.88 -2.09 10.18
CA VAL A 147 2.04 -2.18 11.08
C VAL A 147 3.11 -3.13 10.53
N ARG A 148 2.70 -4.29 9.98
CA ARG A 148 3.65 -5.22 9.36
C ARG A 148 4.34 -4.63 8.13
N LEU A 149 3.62 -3.84 7.32
CA LEU A 149 4.19 -3.19 6.14
C LEU A 149 5.18 -2.09 6.54
N GLU A 150 4.85 -1.28 7.55
CA GLU A 150 5.73 -0.25 8.12
C GLU A 150 7.00 -0.87 8.70
N ALA A 151 6.88 -1.93 9.53
CA ALA A 151 8.03 -2.64 10.09
C ALA A 151 8.93 -3.27 9.01
N ARG A 152 8.35 -3.80 7.93
CA ARG A 152 9.14 -4.30 6.79
C ARG A 152 9.86 -3.18 6.04
N SER A 153 9.23 -2.02 5.88
CA SER A 153 9.85 -0.86 5.24
C SER A 153 10.99 -0.30 6.07
N GLU A 154 10.83 -0.25 7.40
CA GLU A 154 11.90 0.18 8.33
C GLU A 154 13.06 -0.82 8.32
N SER A 155 12.79 -2.12 8.39
CA SER A 155 13.83 -3.16 8.32
C SER A 155 14.55 -3.13 6.98
N ALA A 156 13.84 -2.99 5.87
CA ALA A 156 14.45 -2.89 4.55
C ALA A 156 15.32 -1.62 4.40
N GLY A 157 14.91 -0.50 5.02
CA GLY A 157 15.70 0.73 5.07
C GLY A 157 16.98 0.57 5.87
N VAL A 158 16.92 -0.05 7.05
CA VAL A 158 18.11 -0.31 7.90
C VAL A 158 19.07 -1.29 7.22
N ASP A 159 18.55 -2.34 6.58
CA ASP A 159 19.38 -3.30 5.86
C ASP A 159 19.98 -2.68 4.60
N GLY A 160 19.24 -1.82 3.88
CA GLY A 160 19.75 -1.06 2.74
C GLY A 160 20.85 -0.09 3.11
N ASP A 161 20.73 0.62 4.23
CA ASP A 161 21.78 1.53 4.72
C ASP A 161 23.04 0.78 5.18
N ARG A 162 22.88 -0.38 5.83
CA ARG A 162 24.02 -1.25 6.21
C ARG A 162 24.73 -1.80 4.97
N LEU A 163 23.97 -2.23 3.97
CA LEU A 163 24.53 -2.73 2.72
C LEU A 163 25.28 -1.63 1.97
N ALA A 164 24.70 -0.42 1.87
CA ALA A 164 25.35 0.73 1.25
C ALA A 164 26.64 1.12 1.99
N GLN A 165 26.65 1.07 3.34
CA GLN A 165 27.87 1.30 4.14
C GLN A 165 28.94 0.23 3.89
N ALA A 166 28.54 -1.05 3.89
CA ALA A 166 29.45 -2.17 3.63
C ALA A 166 30.06 -2.06 2.22
N TYR A 167 29.23 -1.77 1.22
CA TYR A 167 29.63 -1.56 -0.16
C TYR A 167 30.63 -0.39 -0.28
N ALA A 168 30.34 0.76 0.30
CA ALA A 168 31.23 1.92 0.26
C ALA A 168 32.58 1.64 0.96
N ARG A 169 32.59 0.89 2.08
CA ARG A 169 33.82 0.45 2.76
C ARG A 169 34.65 -0.50 1.88
N LEU A 170 34.00 -1.44 1.22
CA LEU A 170 34.66 -2.37 0.29
C LEU A 170 35.28 -1.61 -0.89
N ARG A 171 34.55 -0.67 -1.48
CA ARG A 171 35.07 0.21 -2.55
C ARG A 171 36.29 1.01 -2.10
N LEU A 172 36.25 1.58 -0.90
CA LEU A 172 37.41 2.30 -0.31
C LEU A 172 38.61 1.37 -0.12
N PHE A 173 38.41 0.16 0.40
CA PHE A 173 39.48 -0.82 0.59
C PHE A 173 40.15 -1.17 -0.74
N VAL A 174 39.34 -1.48 -1.76
CA VAL A 174 39.82 -1.78 -3.12
C VAL A 174 40.52 -0.58 -3.73
N ALA A 175 40.00 0.65 -3.55
CA ALA A 175 40.59 1.86 -4.08
C ALA A 175 41.99 2.17 -3.52
N HIS A 176 42.34 1.63 -2.33
CA HIS A 176 43.64 1.79 -1.66
C HIS A 176 44.58 0.59 -1.87
N SER A 177 44.11 -0.51 -2.43
CA SER A 177 44.92 -1.72 -2.60
C SER A 177 45.89 -1.70 -3.78
N ASP A 178 45.82 -0.69 -4.66
CA ASP A 178 46.56 -0.60 -5.93
C ASP A 178 46.44 -1.85 -6.83
N ASP A 179 45.48 -2.74 -6.52
CA ASP A 179 45.22 -3.98 -7.25
C ASP A 179 44.10 -3.78 -8.27
N ALA A 180 44.48 -3.59 -9.53
CA ALA A 180 43.53 -3.42 -10.62
C ALA A 180 42.65 -4.68 -10.86
N GLY A 181 43.14 -5.88 -10.50
CA GLY A 181 42.38 -7.13 -10.61
C GLY A 181 41.24 -7.17 -9.60
N LEU A 182 41.52 -6.74 -8.37
CA LEU A 182 40.50 -6.68 -7.31
C LEU A 182 39.39 -5.64 -7.62
N ALA A 183 39.78 -4.51 -8.22
CA ALA A 183 38.85 -3.49 -8.66
C ALA A 183 37.90 -4.00 -9.76
N ALA A 184 38.47 -4.69 -10.78
CA ALA A 184 37.71 -5.28 -11.85
C ALA A 184 36.75 -6.39 -11.37
N GLU A 185 37.21 -7.21 -10.41
CA GLU A 185 36.37 -8.26 -9.81
C GLU A 185 35.21 -7.69 -8.99
N LEU A 186 35.46 -6.64 -8.23
CA LEU A 186 34.37 -5.95 -7.49
C LEU A 186 33.33 -5.34 -8.42
N ASP A 187 33.79 -4.73 -9.55
CA ASP A 187 32.88 -4.19 -10.56
C ASP A 187 32.05 -5.30 -11.22
N ARG A 188 32.69 -6.47 -11.50
CA ARG A 188 32.01 -7.64 -12.08
C ARG A 188 30.95 -8.20 -11.10
N LEU A 189 31.31 -8.43 -9.85
CA LEU A 189 30.38 -8.93 -8.82
C LEU A 189 29.21 -7.96 -8.63
N THR A 190 29.47 -6.65 -8.61
CA THR A 190 28.40 -5.65 -8.51
C THR A 190 27.43 -5.76 -9.68
N ALA A 191 27.95 -5.93 -10.90
CA ALA A 191 27.11 -6.09 -12.11
C ALA A 191 26.29 -7.38 -12.08
N GLU A 192 26.83 -8.50 -11.58
CA GLU A 192 26.10 -9.76 -11.43
C GLU A 192 24.93 -9.63 -10.45
N PHE A 193 25.14 -9.06 -9.25
CA PHE A 193 24.09 -8.83 -8.27
C PHE A 193 22.99 -7.88 -8.74
N THR A 194 23.31 -7.01 -9.69
CA THR A 194 22.37 -6.00 -10.17
C THR A 194 21.64 -6.42 -11.44
N SER A 195 22.17 -7.40 -12.20
CA SER A 195 21.54 -7.89 -13.44
C SER A 195 20.20 -8.61 -13.18
N GLU A 196 19.99 -9.18 -12.01
CA GLU A 196 18.71 -9.81 -11.62
C GLU A 196 17.60 -8.79 -11.30
N ALA A 197 17.94 -7.52 -11.07
CA ALA A 197 17.00 -6.50 -10.60
C ALA A 197 16.48 -5.54 -11.68
N THR A 198 16.96 -5.60 -12.94
CA THR A 198 16.71 -4.52 -13.90
C THR A 198 16.16 -4.96 -15.23
N SER A 199 14.97 -4.48 -15.53
CA SER A 199 14.47 -4.28 -16.90
C SER A 199 15.17 -3.05 -17.50
N SER A 200 16.00 -3.28 -18.52
CA SER A 200 16.49 -2.39 -19.59
C SER A 200 16.30 -0.86 -19.42
N VAL A 201 17.26 -0.22 -18.78
CA VAL A 201 17.59 1.17 -19.11
C VAL A 201 19.03 1.14 -19.64
N ASP A 202 19.22 1.51 -20.89
CA ASP A 202 20.55 1.57 -21.54
C ASP A 202 21.30 2.82 -21.03
N LEU A 203 21.90 2.71 -19.83
CA LEU A 203 22.69 3.77 -19.22
C LEU A 203 24.19 3.55 -19.52
N PRO A 204 24.95 4.60 -19.84
CA PRO A 204 26.39 4.50 -20.02
C PRO A 204 27.09 3.96 -18.76
N ALA A 205 27.99 3.01 -18.90
CA ALA A 205 28.71 2.41 -17.78
C ALA A 205 29.50 3.47 -16.99
N LEU A 206 29.40 3.41 -15.68
CA LEU A 206 30.24 4.20 -14.78
C LEU A 206 31.65 3.60 -14.71
N THR A 207 32.67 4.43 -14.61
CA THR A 207 34.02 3.98 -14.32
C THR A 207 34.15 3.63 -12.83
N GLY A 208 35.15 2.82 -12.45
CA GLY A 208 35.43 2.47 -11.07
C GLY A 208 35.51 3.69 -10.15
N ARG A 209 36.18 4.76 -10.60
CA ARG A 209 36.28 6.03 -9.81
C ARG A 209 34.98 6.80 -9.72
N GLU A 210 34.11 6.73 -10.71
CA GLU A 210 32.76 7.30 -10.64
C GLU A 210 31.90 6.52 -9.65
N HIS A 211 32.04 5.18 -9.61
CA HIS A 211 31.37 4.34 -8.61
C HIS A 211 31.86 4.65 -7.19
N ASP A 212 33.18 4.78 -6.97
CA ASP A 212 33.75 5.10 -5.66
C ASP A 212 33.19 6.42 -5.11
N VAL A 213 33.22 7.46 -5.95
CA VAL A 213 32.71 8.77 -5.57
C VAL A 213 31.21 8.73 -5.31
N LEU A 214 30.44 8.01 -6.13
CA LEU A 214 28.99 7.93 -6.02
C LEU A 214 28.57 7.12 -4.79
N ALA A 215 29.28 6.02 -4.46
CA ALA A 215 29.04 5.23 -3.26
C ALA A 215 29.22 6.04 -1.97
N LEU A 216 30.30 6.83 -1.89
CA LEU A 216 30.51 7.74 -0.76
C LEU A 216 29.53 8.91 -0.73
N ALA A 217 29.10 9.37 -1.91
CA ALA A 217 28.07 10.35 -2.05
C ALA A 217 26.72 9.85 -1.49
N ALA A 218 26.40 8.58 -1.69
CA ALA A 218 25.19 7.94 -1.17
C ALA A 218 25.14 7.88 0.36
N LEU A 219 26.31 7.85 1.02
CA LEU A 219 26.42 7.95 2.48
C LEU A 219 26.30 9.38 3.01
N GLY A 220 26.02 10.36 2.17
CA GLY A 220 25.89 11.77 2.57
C GLY A 220 27.23 12.50 2.75
N HIS A 221 28.40 11.92 2.39
CA HIS A 221 29.69 12.55 2.58
C HIS A 221 29.84 13.81 1.72
N SER A 222 30.41 14.88 2.26
CA SER A 222 30.75 16.08 1.49
C SER A 222 31.88 15.80 0.49
N ASN A 223 31.99 16.61 -0.57
CA ASN A 223 33.06 16.44 -1.55
C ASN A 223 34.46 16.51 -0.93
N ALA A 224 34.65 17.30 0.14
CA ALA A 224 35.91 17.37 0.86
C ALA A 224 36.22 16.03 1.58
N ARG A 225 35.21 15.43 2.22
CA ARG A 225 35.36 14.13 2.90
C ARG A 225 35.60 12.98 1.89
N ILE A 226 34.94 13.02 0.76
CA ILE A 226 35.14 12.03 -0.33
C ILE A 226 36.58 12.16 -0.88
N ALA A 227 37.04 13.39 -1.11
CA ALA A 227 38.39 13.68 -1.60
C ALA A 227 39.45 13.12 -0.63
N ASP A 228 39.31 13.39 0.67
CA ASP A 228 40.18 12.91 1.72
C ASP A 228 40.21 11.37 1.76
N GLN A 229 39.04 10.73 1.75
CA GLN A 229 38.93 9.27 1.81
C GLN A 229 39.48 8.54 0.56
N LEU A 230 39.45 9.16 -0.60
CA LEU A 230 39.95 8.56 -1.86
C LEU A 230 41.37 8.99 -2.23
N GLY A 231 42.01 9.85 -1.40
CA GLY A 231 43.33 10.38 -1.67
C GLY A 231 43.42 11.25 -2.92
N ILE A 232 42.33 11.98 -3.27
CA ILE A 232 42.23 12.83 -4.45
C ILE A 232 41.89 14.28 -4.07
N THR A 233 41.93 15.19 -5.05
CA THR A 233 41.54 16.59 -4.77
C THR A 233 40.02 16.76 -4.76
N VAL A 234 39.52 17.78 -4.05
CA VAL A 234 38.11 18.17 -4.10
C VAL A 234 37.66 18.52 -5.52
N HIS A 235 38.56 19.09 -6.33
CA HIS A 235 38.30 19.39 -7.73
C HIS A 235 38.08 18.11 -8.54
N THR A 236 38.91 17.10 -8.35
CA THR A 236 38.80 15.78 -9.01
C THR A 236 37.50 15.10 -8.58
N THR A 237 37.15 15.12 -7.29
CA THR A 237 35.87 14.58 -6.78
C THR A 237 34.66 15.23 -7.47
N LYS A 238 34.65 16.56 -7.60
CA LYS A 238 33.59 17.28 -8.33
C LYS A 238 33.54 16.86 -9.80
N GLY A 239 34.71 16.61 -10.43
CA GLY A 239 34.81 16.13 -11.82
C GLY A 239 34.15 14.77 -12.00
N TYR A 240 34.50 13.78 -11.17
CA TYR A 240 33.90 12.45 -11.19
C TYR A 240 32.39 12.49 -10.90
N LEU A 241 31.97 13.26 -9.91
CA LEU A 241 30.54 13.40 -9.58
C LEU A 241 29.75 14.01 -10.76
N LYS A 242 30.28 15.07 -11.38
CA LYS A 242 29.67 15.69 -12.57
C LYS A 242 29.58 14.71 -13.74
N SER A 243 30.62 13.90 -13.95
CA SER A 243 30.63 12.89 -15.00
C SER A 243 29.63 11.77 -14.75
N ALA A 244 29.55 11.24 -13.52
CA ALA A 244 28.56 10.27 -13.11
C ALA A 244 27.14 10.82 -13.28
N MET A 245 26.85 12.05 -12.82
CA MET A 245 25.55 12.71 -12.98
C MET A 245 25.16 12.80 -14.47
N ARG A 246 26.09 13.21 -15.35
CA ARG A 246 25.82 13.28 -16.79
C ARG A 246 25.48 11.90 -17.38
N LYS A 247 26.22 10.85 -17.01
CA LYS A 247 25.98 9.47 -17.48
C LYS A 247 24.63 8.92 -17.02
N LEU A 248 24.20 9.31 -15.81
CA LEU A 248 22.94 8.90 -15.22
C LEU A 248 21.75 9.81 -15.61
N GLY A 249 21.98 10.86 -16.40
CA GLY A 249 20.93 11.83 -16.75
C GLY A 249 20.41 12.64 -15.56
N ALA A 250 21.19 12.75 -14.49
CA ALA A 250 20.78 13.39 -13.24
C ALA A 250 21.25 14.85 -13.19
N THR A 251 20.40 15.72 -12.63
CA THR A 251 20.68 17.15 -12.46
C THR A 251 21.22 17.47 -11.06
N THR A 252 20.94 16.60 -10.09
CA THR A 252 21.43 16.74 -8.72
C THR A 252 22.17 15.50 -8.26
N ARG A 253 23.05 15.66 -7.26
CA ARG A 253 23.76 14.59 -6.61
C ARG A 253 22.83 13.52 -6.04
N LEU A 254 21.72 13.93 -5.40
CA LEU A 254 20.73 13.02 -4.83
C LEU A 254 20.03 12.21 -5.92
N GLU A 255 19.67 12.88 -7.01
CA GLU A 255 19.05 12.23 -8.16
C GLU A 255 20.00 11.18 -8.79
N ALA A 256 21.30 11.48 -8.90
CA ALA A 256 22.28 10.53 -9.37
C ALA A 256 22.36 9.26 -8.50
N VAL A 257 22.35 9.41 -7.18
CA VAL A 257 22.33 8.28 -6.24
C VAL A 257 21.04 7.46 -6.40
N ILE A 258 19.89 8.11 -6.48
CA ILE A 258 18.60 7.43 -6.65
C ILE A 258 18.56 6.68 -8.00
N THR A 259 19.01 7.32 -9.06
CA THR A 259 19.06 6.70 -10.40
C THR A 259 20.01 5.51 -10.43
N ALA A 260 21.19 5.64 -9.83
CA ALA A 260 22.16 4.55 -9.76
C ALA A 260 21.62 3.34 -8.98
N ARG A 261 20.93 3.56 -7.84
CA ARG A 261 20.27 2.50 -7.08
C ARG A 261 19.16 1.83 -7.89
N ARG A 262 18.29 2.60 -8.56
CA ARG A 262 17.22 2.07 -9.41
C ARG A 262 17.74 1.29 -10.62
N ALA A 263 18.85 1.72 -11.17
CA ALA A 263 19.53 1.04 -12.29
C ALA A 263 20.37 -0.16 -11.82
N GLY A 264 20.38 -0.48 -10.51
CA GLY A 264 21.16 -1.57 -9.98
C GLY A 264 22.66 -1.37 -10.07
N LEU A 265 23.16 -0.15 -10.25
CA LEU A 265 24.60 0.14 -10.30
C LEU A 265 25.23 0.22 -8.91
N MET A 266 24.42 0.24 -7.84
CA MET A 266 24.85 0.24 -6.45
C MET A 266 23.68 -0.17 -5.54
N PRO A 267 23.94 -0.71 -4.33
CA PRO A 267 22.92 -1.07 -3.37
C PRO A 267 22.16 0.13 -2.80
#